data_38c43a0e47e8c428877840140f96df2d
#
_entry.id   38c43a0e47e8c428877840140f96df2d
#
_cell.length_a   1.000
_cell.length_b   1.000
_cell.length_c   1.000
_cell.angle_alpha   90.00
_cell.angle_beta   90.00
_cell.angle_gamma   90.00
#
_symmetry.space_group_name_H-M   'P 1'
#
loop_
_entity.id
_entity.type
_entity.pdbx_description
1 polymer ?
#
loop_
_entity_poly.entity_id
_entity_poly.type
_entity_poly.pdbx_seq_one_letter_code
_entity_poly.pdbx_strand_id
1 'polypeptide(L)'
;MGTKIYGRYIKMSVNNDGLMWALVKEKPEEGLWMKRVPIPEVGPNDVKIKIHKTAICGTDVHIWQWNDWAQHTIPIGLTAGHEYVGEVVEVGAGVKGFNIGDLVSGEGHITCGKC
;
A
#
# COMPACT_ATOMS: atom_id res chain seq x y z
N MET A 1 14.06 12.38 -0.57
CA MET A 1 14.35 11.80 0.75
C MET A 1 14.71 10.33 0.59
N GLY A 2 15.87 9.91 1.00
CA GLY A 2 16.30 8.51 0.92
C GLY A 2 15.91 7.74 2.17
N THR A 3 15.46 6.49 2.03
CA THR A 3 15.23 5.56 3.14
C THR A 3 16.54 4.85 3.47
N LYS A 4 17.01 4.96 4.70
CA LYS A 4 18.23 4.30 5.17
C LYS A 4 17.91 2.86 5.57
N ILE A 5 18.41 1.89 4.82
CA ILE A 5 18.38 0.48 5.20
C ILE A 5 19.84 -0.01 5.24
N TYR A 6 20.31 -0.43 6.41
CA TYR A 6 21.66 -0.99 6.64
C TYR A 6 22.82 -0.20 6.02
N GLY A 7 22.83 1.11 6.21
CA GLY A 7 23.96 1.96 5.78
C GLY A 7 24.05 2.26 4.29
N ARG A 8 23.13 1.77 3.46
CA ARG A 8 23.03 2.12 2.03
C ARG A 8 21.77 2.91 1.75
N TYR A 9 21.91 4.02 1.04
CA TYR A 9 20.77 4.80 0.53
C TYR A 9 20.38 4.27 -0.85
N ILE A 10 19.16 3.79 -1.00
CA ILE A 10 18.60 3.57 -2.33
C ILE A 10 17.92 4.87 -2.73
N LYS A 11 18.53 5.58 -3.67
CA LYS A 11 17.89 6.74 -4.30
C LYS A 11 16.84 6.22 -5.27
N MET A 12 15.60 6.12 -4.81
CA MET A 12 14.48 5.85 -5.72
C MET A 12 14.25 7.12 -6.54
N SER A 13 14.58 7.07 -7.83
CA SER A 13 14.19 8.12 -8.76
C SER A 13 12.67 8.10 -8.87
N VAL A 14 12.03 9.19 -8.53
CA VAL A 14 10.60 9.40 -8.80
C VAL A 14 10.48 9.63 -10.30
N ASN A 15 10.16 8.59 -11.04
CA ASN A 15 9.77 8.75 -12.44
C ASN A 15 8.35 9.32 -12.46
N ASN A 16 8.17 10.40 -13.20
CA ASN A 16 6.88 11.08 -13.33
C ASN A 16 5.96 10.39 -14.36
N ASP A 17 5.99 9.05 -14.39
CA ASP A 17 5.25 8.22 -15.36
C ASP A 17 3.88 7.73 -14.84
N GLY A 18 3.43 8.22 -13.68
CA GLY A 18 2.17 7.80 -13.05
C GLY A 18 2.22 6.41 -12.43
N LEU A 19 3.39 5.80 -12.31
CA LEU A 19 3.61 4.47 -11.76
C LEU A 19 4.37 4.52 -10.43
N MET A 20 4.10 3.56 -9.56
CA MET A 20 4.82 3.34 -8.31
C MET A 20 5.30 1.89 -8.21
N TRP A 21 6.29 1.66 -7.35
CA TRP A 21 6.70 0.31 -6.98
C TRP A 21 5.74 -0.27 -5.94
N ALA A 22 5.35 -1.53 -6.15
CA ALA A 22 4.51 -2.27 -5.21
C ALA A 22 4.90 -3.75 -5.16
N LEU A 23 4.65 -4.39 -4.04
CA LEU A 23 4.68 -5.84 -3.93
C LEU A 23 3.31 -6.40 -4.37
N VAL A 24 3.32 -7.27 -5.36
CA VAL A 24 2.10 -7.79 -5.99
C VAL A 24 2.10 -9.31 -5.95
N LYS A 25 0.94 -9.89 -5.64
CA LYS A 25 0.71 -11.33 -5.82
C LYS A 25 0.43 -11.62 -7.29
N GLU A 26 1.50 -11.75 -8.08
CA GLU A 26 1.40 -11.88 -9.54
C GLU A 26 1.02 -13.29 -10.00
N LYS A 27 1.43 -14.31 -9.24
CA LYS A 27 1.27 -15.71 -9.61
C LYS A 27 0.66 -16.54 -8.48
N PRO A 28 -0.06 -17.62 -8.80
CA PRO A 28 -0.65 -18.52 -7.81
C PRO A 28 0.40 -19.53 -7.28
N GLU A 29 1.48 -19.01 -6.71
CA GLU A 29 2.59 -19.77 -6.14
C GLU A 29 3.23 -19.00 -4.99
N GLU A 30 4.15 -19.61 -4.27
CA GLU A 30 4.92 -18.95 -3.21
C GLU A 30 5.67 -17.74 -3.75
N GLY A 31 5.59 -16.62 -3.04
CA GLY A 31 6.28 -15.38 -3.37
C GLY A 31 5.39 -14.15 -3.47
N LEU A 32 6.04 -13.01 -3.52
CA LEU A 32 5.49 -11.69 -3.88
C LEU A 32 6.51 -11.02 -4.80
N TRP A 33 6.02 -10.33 -5.81
CA TRP A 33 6.86 -9.75 -6.87
C TRP A 33 6.84 -8.23 -6.83
N MET A 34 8.01 -7.63 -6.90
CA MET A 34 8.13 -6.19 -7.02
C MET A 34 7.75 -5.74 -8.43
N LYS A 35 6.73 -4.93 -8.56
CA LYS A 35 6.20 -4.47 -9.86
C LYS A 35 5.96 -2.97 -9.89
N ARG A 36 5.93 -2.41 -11.09
CA ARG A 36 5.43 -1.07 -11.35
C ARG A 36 3.93 -1.16 -11.55
N VAL A 37 3.18 -0.44 -10.71
CA VAL A 37 1.71 -0.37 -10.76
C VAL A 37 1.26 1.08 -10.85
N PRO A 38 0.08 1.36 -11.40
CA PRO A 38 -0.47 2.72 -11.41
C PRO A 38 -0.58 3.30 -10.00
N ILE A 39 -0.23 4.58 -9.84
CA ILE A 39 -0.52 5.32 -8.61
C ILE A 39 -2.04 5.47 -8.54
N PRO A 40 -2.69 5.09 -7.40
CA PRO A 40 -4.14 5.18 -7.28
C PRO A 40 -4.63 6.64 -7.36
N GLU A 41 -5.78 6.83 -8.00
CA GLU A 41 -6.47 8.11 -8.03
C GLU A 41 -7.25 8.34 -6.74
N VAL A 42 -7.46 9.61 -6.38
CA VAL A 42 -8.24 9.99 -5.19
C VAL A 42 -9.69 10.19 -5.57
N GLY A 43 -10.57 9.39 -4.97
CA GLY A 43 -12.01 9.62 -5.02
C GLY A 43 -12.45 10.76 -4.08
N PRO A 44 -13.74 11.17 -4.16
CA PRO A 44 -14.25 12.31 -3.36
C PRO A 44 -14.17 12.09 -1.84
N ASN A 45 -14.16 10.85 -1.38
CA ASN A 45 -14.11 10.48 0.04
C ASN A 45 -12.78 9.83 0.44
N ASP A 46 -11.76 9.91 -0.39
CA ASP A 46 -10.48 9.24 -0.18
C ASP A 46 -9.37 10.22 0.22
N VAL A 47 -8.36 9.67 0.85
CA VAL A 47 -7.11 10.36 1.16
C VAL A 47 -5.96 9.56 0.55
N LYS A 48 -5.12 10.21 -0.25
CA LYS A 48 -3.90 9.59 -0.77
C LYS A 48 -2.75 9.80 0.20
N ILE A 49 -2.08 8.72 0.53
CA ILE A 49 -0.98 8.70 1.49
C ILE A 49 0.30 8.26 0.78
N LYS A 50 1.34 9.06 0.92
CA LYS A 50 2.70 8.67 0.53
C LYS A 50 3.28 7.81 1.65
N ILE A 51 3.44 6.53 1.39
CA ILE A 51 3.92 5.56 2.38
C ILE A 51 5.39 5.83 2.72
N HIS A 52 5.68 5.96 4.01
CA HIS A 52 7.02 6.10 4.54
C HIS A 52 7.59 4.77 5.03
N LYS A 53 6.77 4.00 5.74
CA LYS A 53 7.13 2.68 6.29
C LYS A 53 5.94 1.76 6.25
N THR A 54 6.23 0.47 6.14
CA THR A 54 5.23 -0.60 6.24
C THR A 54 5.77 -1.70 7.14
N ALA A 55 4.86 -2.47 7.72
CA ALA A 55 5.16 -3.65 8.51
C ALA A 55 4.62 -4.91 7.83
N ILE A 56 5.15 -6.05 8.21
CA ILE A 56 4.70 -7.36 7.76
C ILE A 56 3.78 -7.95 8.83
N CYS A 57 2.57 -8.27 8.44
CA CYS A 57 1.59 -9.00 9.23
C CYS A 57 1.63 -10.50 8.93
N GLY A 58 1.12 -11.35 9.83
CA GLY A 58 0.96 -12.78 9.56
C GLY A 58 0.13 -13.08 8.32
N THR A 59 -0.83 -12.22 7.99
CA THR A 59 -1.62 -12.31 6.76
C THR A 59 -0.74 -12.19 5.50
N ASP A 60 0.24 -11.32 5.50
CA ASP A 60 1.20 -11.17 4.39
C ASP A 60 2.04 -12.43 4.21
N VAL A 61 2.39 -13.11 5.31
CA VAL A 61 3.10 -14.39 5.27
C VAL A 61 2.23 -15.47 4.63
N HIS A 62 0.94 -15.55 4.96
CA HIS A 62 0.00 -16.47 4.33
C HIS A 62 -0.17 -16.21 2.83
N ILE A 63 -0.23 -14.95 2.44
CA ILE A 63 -0.27 -14.55 1.02
C ILE A 63 1.02 -14.96 0.30
N TRP A 64 2.18 -14.72 0.93
CA TRP A 64 3.47 -15.11 0.38
C TRP A 64 3.57 -16.63 0.20
N GLN A 65 3.21 -17.41 1.23
CA GLN A 65 3.24 -18.88 1.21
C GLN A 65 2.24 -19.50 0.23
N TRP A 66 1.23 -18.74 -0.18
CA TRP A 66 0.13 -19.22 -1.02
C TRP A 66 -0.59 -20.45 -0.44
N ASN A 67 -0.84 -20.43 0.88
CA ASN A 67 -1.54 -21.49 1.59
C ASN A 67 -3.02 -21.60 1.16
N ASP A 68 -3.74 -22.60 1.67
CA ASP A 68 -5.13 -22.87 1.29
C ASP A 68 -6.05 -21.66 1.47
N TRP A 69 -5.90 -20.92 2.56
CA TRP A 69 -6.66 -19.69 2.79
C TRP A 69 -6.39 -18.64 1.70
N ALA A 70 -5.13 -18.40 1.39
CA ALA A 70 -4.76 -17.43 0.38
C ALA A 70 -5.26 -17.82 -1.02
N GLN A 71 -5.20 -19.09 -1.38
CA GLN A 71 -5.70 -19.61 -2.66
C GLN A 71 -7.20 -19.35 -2.85
N HIS A 72 -8.00 -19.40 -1.78
CA HIS A 72 -9.44 -19.18 -1.83
C HIS A 72 -9.86 -17.71 -1.64
N THR A 73 -8.99 -16.87 -1.10
CA THR A 73 -9.35 -15.52 -0.64
C THR A 73 -8.68 -14.42 -1.43
N ILE A 74 -7.45 -14.64 -1.89
CA ILE A 74 -6.60 -13.59 -2.46
C ILE A 74 -6.64 -13.64 -3.99
N PRO A 75 -7.10 -12.57 -4.64
CA PRO A 75 -7.06 -12.50 -6.10
C PRO A 75 -5.61 -12.31 -6.61
N ILE A 76 -5.29 -12.95 -7.73
CA ILE A 76 -4.05 -12.68 -8.44
C ILE A 76 -4.06 -11.23 -8.94
N GLY A 77 -2.95 -10.52 -8.77
CA GLY A 77 -2.81 -9.09 -9.05
C GLY A 77 -2.99 -8.20 -7.81
N LEU A 78 -3.32 -8.77 -6.64
CA LEU A 78 -3.43 -8.00 -5.40
C LEU A 78 -2.10 -7.31 -5.07
N THR A 79 -2.15 -6.01 -4.79
CA THR A 79 -1.06 -5.29 -4.13
C THR A 79 -1.09 -5.59 -2.64
N ALA A 80 -0.03 -6.19 -2.12
CA ALA A 80 0.09 -6.59 -0.73
C ALA A 80 0.53 -5.42 0.17
N GLY A 81 0.21 -5.54 1.47
CA GLY A 81 0.56 -4.55 2.51
C GLY A 81 -0.66 -3.79 3.01
N HIS A 82 -0.87 -3.80 4.35
CA HIS A 82 -2.02 -3.14 4.99
C HIS A 82 -1.66 -2.52 6.35
N GLU A 83 -0.41 -2.61 6.76
CA GLU A 83 0.12 -1.96 7.97
C GLU A 83 1.17 -0.94 7.55
N TYR A 84 0.83 0.34 7.65
CA TYR A 84 1.67 1.41 7.12
C TYR A 84 1.53 2.71 7.89
N VAL A 85 2.54 3.56 7.75
CA VAL A 85 2.52 4.96 8.15
C VAL A 85 3.01 5.81 6.98
N GLY A 86 2.41 6.95 6.80
CA GLY A 86 2.77 7.85 5.72
C GLY A 86 2.20 9.25 5.89
N GLU A 87 2.45 10.07 4.90
CA GLU A 87 2.05 11.47 4.84
C GLU A 87 0.92 11.66 3.84
N VAL A 88 -0.09 12.42 4.24
CA VAL A 88 -1.19 12.82 3.35
C VAL A 88 -0.64 13.73 2.26
N VAL A 89 -0.84 13.35 1.00
CA VAL A 89 -0.39 14.11 -0.18
C VAL A 89 -1.54 14.61 -1.06
N GLU A 90 -2.73 14.04 -0.90
CA GLU A 90 -3.93 14.47 -1.64
C GLU A 90 -5.17 14.12 -0.82
N VAL A 91 -6.18 15.00 -0.84
CA VAL A 91 -7.42 14.85 -0.07
C VAL A 91 -8.61 15.02 -1.01
N GLY A 92 -9.53 14.07 -0.99
CA GLY A 92 -10.78 14.14 -1.76
C GLY A 92 -11.69 15.28 -1.30
N ALA A 93 -12.50 15.83 -2.21
CA ALA A 93 -13.31 17.02 -1.97
C ALA A 93 -14.34 16.88 -0.84
N GLY A 94 -14.80 15.65 -0.55
CA GLY A 94 -15.76 15.34 0.52
C GLY A 94 -15.13 15.03 1.89
N VAL A 95 -13.81 14.94 1.96
CA VAL A 95 -13.09 14.58 3.19
C VAL A 95 -12.92 15.79 4.08
N LYS A 96 -13.14 15.59 5.38
CA LYS A 96 -12.90 16.59 6.44
C LYS A 96 -11.96 16.02 7.49
N GLY A 97 -11.20 16.89 8.13
CA GLY A 97 -10.33 16.51 9.26
C GLY A 97 -8.95 16.01 8.89
N PHE A 98 -8.59 15.96 7.61
CA PHE A 98 -7.25 15.65 7.14
C PHE A 98 -6.69 16.78 6.30
N ASN A 99 -5.41 17.09 6.50
CA ASN A 99 -4.68 18.10 5.77
C ASN A 99 -3.46 17.48 5.06
N ILE A 100 -3.08 18.06 3.91
CA ILE A 100 -1.82 17.70 3.24
C ILE A 100 -0.66 17.93 4.22
N GLY A 101 0.22 16.93 4.35
CA GLY A 101 1.33 16.92 5.29
C GLY A 101 1.05 16.20 6.60
N ASP A 102 -0.18 15.83 6.91
CA ASP A 102 -0.50 15.06 8.12
C ASP A 102 0.19 13.69 8.09
N LEU A 103 0.78 13.30 9.22
CA LEU A 103 1.30 11.95 9.42
C LEU A 103 0.18 11.05 9.89
N VAL A 104 -0.08 9.99 9.14
CA VAL A 104 -1.23 9.10 9.37
C VAL A 104 -0.85 7.63 9.26
N SER A 105 -1.64 6.80 9.91
CA SER A 105 -1.62 5.34 9.80
C SER A 105 -2.99 4.84 9.38
N GLY A 106 -3.05 3.75 8.62
CA GLY A 106 -4.32 3.20 8.13
C GLY A 106 -4.96 2.23 9.12
N GLU A 107 -6.30 2.25 9.19
CA GLU A 107 -7.10 1.16 9.74
C GLU A 107 -7.45 0.19 8.61
N GLY A 108 -7.22 -1.11 8.83
CA GLY A 108 -7.39 -2.15 7.80
C GLY A 108 -8.84 -2.52 7.48
N HIS A 109 -9.80 -1.98 8.20
CA HIS A 109 -11.21 -2.32 8.02
C HIS A 109 -11.97 -1.20 7.31
N ILE A 110 -12.59 -1.55 6.18
CA ILE A 110 -13.51 -0.66 5.48
C ILE A 110 -14.93 -1.04 5.88
N THR A 111 -15.61 -0.14 6.60
CA THR A 111 -16.96 -0.38 7.10
C THR A 111 -18.01 0.28 6.21
N CYS A 112 -19.24 -0.22 6.25
CA CYS A 112 -20.36 0.39 5.55
C CYS A 112 -20.84 1.71 6.20
N GLY A 113 -20.39 2.00 7.43
CA GLY A 113 -20.81 3.17 8.21
C GLY A 113 -22.24 3.13 8.76
N LYS A 114 -22.97 2.02 8.60
CA LYS A 114 -24.39 1.92 8.96
C LYS A 114 -24.73 0.75 9.89
N CYS A 115 -23.86 -0.22 10.03
CA CYS A 115 -24.07 -1.38 10.90
C CYS A 115 -22.95 -1.56 11.92
#